data_4c6175ce1ebb72e6c57a000d151179cc
#
_entry.id   4c6175ce1ebb72e6c57a000d151179cc
#
_cell.length_a   1.000
_cell.length_b   1.000
_cell.length_c   1.000
_cell.angle_alpha   90.00
_cell.angle_beta   90.00
_cell.angle_gamma   90.00
#
_symmetry.space_group_name_H-M   'P 1'
#
loop_
_entity.id
_entity.type
_entity.pdbx_description
1 polymer ?
#
loop_
_entity_poly.entity_id
_entity_poly.type
_entity_poly.pdbx_seq_one_letter_code
_entity_poly.pdbx_strand_id
1 'polypeptide(L)'
;MNSTAIRIPTSVVRQRFSNVLAQAQDNEVHIVRGSVEKGKPVAVLVSHDRFNALTRRAEVGENALRQLDQEAALHMKTHRDDPALRAMQDKIRAALADLRPTPRYTLKELLARVSAEGLPTDREFDAAPPVGSEAL
;
A
#
# COMPACT_ATOMS: atom_id res chain seq x y z
N MET A 1 -2.79 -15.20 -16.53
CA MET A 1 -3.96 -14.30 -16.73
C MET A 1 -3.46 -12.87 -16.70
N ASN A 2 -3.45 -12.21 -17.85
CA ASN A 2 -3.04 -10.82 -17.94
C ASN A 2 -4.16 -9.94 -17.37
N SER A 3 -4.02 -9.54 -16.12
CA SER A 3 -4.92 -8.54 -15.52
C SER A 3 -4.62 -7.21 -16.20
N THR A 4 -5.53 -6.77 -17.06
CA THR A 4 -5.41 -5.47 -17.72
C THR A 4 -5.64 -4.39 -16.68
N ALA A 5 -4.60 -3.63 -16.34
CA ALA A 5 -4.73 -2.50 -15.42
C ALA A 5 -5.55 -1.39 -16.08
N ILE A 6 -6.66 -1.03 -15.47
CA ILE A 6 -7.52 0.08 -15.91
C ILE A 6 -7.00 1.36 -15.27
N ARG A 7 -6.77 2.41 -16.07
CA ARG A 7 -6.31 3.72 -15.57
C ARG A 7 -7.45 4.72 -15.59
N ILE A 8 -7.73 5.34 -14.45
CA ILE A 8 -8.84 6.26 -14.26
C ILE A 8 -8.35 7.58 -13.64
N PRO A 9 -8.68 8.75 -14.22
CA PRO A 9 -8.32 10.04 -13.63
C PRO A 9 -9.07 10.26 -12.31
N THR A 10 -8.45 10.99 -11.38
CA THR A 10 -9.05 11.34 -10.08
C THR A 10 -10.39 12.07 -10.21
N SER A 11 -10.56 12.88 -11.26
CA SER A 11 -11.82 13.58 -11.54
C SER A 11 -12.99 12.63 -11.82
N VAL A 12 -12.73 11.56 -12.58
CA VAL A 12 -13.74 10.53 -12.90
C VAL A 12 -14.08 9.68 -11.67
N VAL A 13 -13.08 9.36 -10.83
CA VAL A 13 -13.30 8.63 -9.58
C VAL A 13 -14.29 9.37 -8.69
N ARG A 14 -14.14 10.69 -8.55
CA ARG A 14 -15.03 11.51 -7.73
C ARG A 14 -16.48 11.49 -8.25
N GLN A 15 -16.67 11.47 -9.56
CA GLN A 15 -18.01 11.50 -10.18
C GLN A 15 -18.69 10.13 -10.26
N ARG A 16 -17.92 9.06 -10.38
CA ARG A 16 -18.43 7.70 -10.67
C ARG A 16 -17.84 6.64 -9.75
N PHE A 17 -17.73 6.96 -8.47
CA PHE A 17 -17.04 6.10 -7.49
C PHE A 17 -17.58 4.67 -7.43
N SER A 18 -18.92 4.50 -7.45
CA SER A 18 -19.54 3.17 -7.44
C SER A 18 -19.14 2.32 -8.65
N ASN A 19 -19.05 2.93 -9.84
CA ASN A 19 -18.62 2.21 -11.04
C ASN A 19 -17.14 1.82 -10.96
N VAL A 20 -16.31 2.69 -10.38
CA VAL A 20 -14.88 2.41 -10.17
C VAL A 20 -14.69 1.27 -9.20
N LEU A 21 -15.48 1.21 -8.12
CA LEU A 21 -15.46 0.08 -7.17
C LEU A 21 -15.91 -1.22 -7.84
N ALA A 22 -16.96 -1.20 -8.66
CA ALA A 22 -17.39 -2.38 -9.41
C ALA A 22 -16.30 -2.90 -10.35
N GLN A 23 -15.60 -2.00 -11.05
CA GLN A 23 -14.46 -2.38 -11.89
C GLN A 23 -13.28 -2.96 -11.10
N ALA A 24 -13.06 -2.49 -9.87
CA ALA A 24 -11.98 -2.97 -9.01
C ALA A 24 -12.22 -4.39 -8.46
N GLN A 25 -13.43 -4.93 -8.57
CA GLN A 25 -13.72 -6.32 -8.20
C GLN A 25 -13.00 -7.31 -9.12
N ASP A 26 -13.01 -7.05 -10.43
CA ASP A 26 -12.48 -7.95 -11.43
C ASP A 26 -11.11 -7.52 -11.97
N ASN A 27 -10.79 -6.23 -11.86
CA ASN A 27 -9.61 -5.63 -12.44
C ASN A 27 -8.77 -4.86 -11.42
N GLU A 28 -7.53 -4.58 -11.79
CA GLU A 28 -6.69 -3.65 -11.07
C GLU A 28 -6.95 -2.23 -11.59
N VAL A 29 -7.42 -1.31 -10.75
CA VAL A 29 -7.74 0.06 -11.15
C VAL A 29 -6.69 1.03 -10.61
N HIS A 30 -5.95 1.65 -11.51
CA HIS A 30 -4.96 2.67 -11.21
C HIS A 30 -5.61 4.06 -11.26
N ILE A 31 -5.69 4.72 -10.13
CA ILE A 31 -6.12 6.11 -10.04
C ILE A 31 -4.93 7.00 -10.38
N VAL A 32 -5.05 7.82 -11.42
CA VAL A 32 -3.97 8.66 -11.92
C VAL A 32 -4.29 10.14 -11.74
N ARG A 33 -3.27 10.92 -11.42
CA ARG A 33 -3.37 12.39 -11.40
C ARG A 33 -3.00 12.92 -12.79
N GLY A 34 -3.93 13.65 -13.42
CA GLY A 34 -3.75 14.18 -14.77
C GLY A 34 -4.35 13.29 -15.84
N SER A 35 -3.73 13.22 -17.02
CA SER A 35 -4.24 12.42 -18.13
C SER A 35 -4.05 10.93 -17.92
N VAL A 36 -4.92 10.13 -18.52
CA VAL A 36 -4.88 8.65 -18.41
C VAL A 36 -3.55 8.09 -18.94
N GLU A 37 -3.00 8.67 -20.01
CA GLU A 37 -1.81 8.16 -20.67
C GLU A 37 -0.52 8.52 -19.93
N LYS A 38 -0.38 9.77 -19.46
CA LYS A 38 0.85 10.32 -18.89
C LYS A 38 0.77 10.56 -17.37
N GLY A 39 -0.42 10.42 -16.78
CA GLY A 39 -0.63 10.67 -15.35
C GLY A 39 0.15 9.71 -14.47
N LYS A 40 0.71 10.21 -13.37
CA LYS A 40 1.33 9.37 -12.35
C LYS A 40 0.26 8.66 -11.53
N PRO A 41 0.38 7.36 -11.26
CA PRO A 41 -0.54 6.67 -10.36
C PRO A 41 -0.39 7.24 -8.94
N VAL A 42 -1.51 7.55 -8.32
CA VAL A 42 -1.58 8.05 -6.93
C VAL A 42 -2.19 7.02 -5.99
N ALA A 43 -2.99 6.10 -6.51
CA ALA A 43 -3.56 4.98 -5.76
C ALA A 43 -3.88 3.82 -6.70
N VAL A 44 -4.00 2.64 -6.12
CA VAL A 44 -4.45 1.43 -6.81
C VAL A 44 -5.60 0.83 -6.02
N LEU A 45 -6.71 0.54 -6.69
CA LEU A 45 -7.83 -0.20 -6.13
C LEU A 45 -7.79 -1.63 -6.64
N VAL A 46 -7.90 -2.56 -5.72
CA VAL A 46 -7.97 -4.00 -5.98
C VAL A 46 -9.08 -4.60 -5.12
N SER A 47 -9.63 -5.74 -5.52
CA SER A 47 -10.57 -6.46 -4.68
C SER A 47 -9.93 -6.87 -3.35
N HIS A 48 -10.75 -7.04 -2.32
CA HIS A 48 -10.30 -7.49 -1.00
C HIS A 48 -9.57 -8.85 -1.07
N ASP A 49 -10.10 -9.78 -1.87
CA ASP A 49 -9.49 -11.10 -2.04
C ASP A 49 -8.11 -11.01 -2.70
N ARG A 50 -7.97 -10.14 -3.70
CA ARG A 50 -6.68 -9.90 -4.35
C ARG A 50 -5.69 -9.23 -3.40
N PHE A 51 -6.14 -8.27 -2.63
CA PHE A 51 -5.32 -7.64 -1.57
C PHE A 51 -4.82 -8.68 -0.57
N ASN A 52 -5.72 -9.53 -0.05
CA ASN A 52 -5.37 -10.60 0.87
C ASN A 52 -4.39 -11.62 0.25
N ALA A 53 -4.58 -11.97 -1.02
CA ALA A 53 -3.66 -12.86 -1.72
C ALA A 53 -2.26 -12.25 -1.88
N LEU A 54 -2.17 -10.95 -2.18
CA LEU A 54 -0.90 -10.22 -2.27
C LEU A 54 -0.22 -10.13 -0.91
N THR A 55 -0.97 -9.83 0.15
CA THR A 55 -0.46 -9.76 1.53
C THR A 55 0.10 -11.10 1.97
N ARG A 56 -0.65 -12.19 1.75
CA ARG A 56 -0.17 -13.54 2.07
C ARG A 56 1.10 -13.92 1.31
N ARG A 57 1.19 -13.56 0.03
CA ARG A 57 2.41 -13.80 -0.76
C ARG A 57 3.61 -13.03 -0.22
N ALA A 58 3.39 -11.78 0.18
CA ALA A 58 4.43 -10.97 0.79
C ALA A 58 4.91 -11.56 2.12
N GLU A 59 3.99 -11.99 2.99
CA GLU A 59 4.31 -12.66 4.26
C GLU A 59 5.09 -13.97 4.07
N VAL A 60 4.67 -14.80 3.11
CA VAL A 60 5.38 -16.05 2.79
C VAL A 60 6.78 -15.74 2.27
N GLY A 61 6.92 -14.75 1.39
CA GLY A 61 8.22 -14.32 0.87
C GLY A 61 9.15 -13.78 1.96
N GLU A 62 8.63 -12.95 2.87
CA GLU A 62 9.39 -12.44 4.00
C GLU A 62 9.85 -13.55 4.94
N ASN A 63 8.97 -14.50 5.27
CA ASN A 63 9.30 -15.62 6.14
C ASN A 63 10.38 -16.51 5.50
N ALA A 64 10.29 -16.78 4.19
CA ALA A 64 11.30 -17.54 3.47
C ALA A 64 12.67 -16.84 3.49
N LEU A 65 12.71 -15.53 3.29
CA LEU A 65 13.96 -14.75 3.36
C LEU A 65 14.56 -14.74 4.76
N ARG A 66 13.73 -14.65 5.81
CA ARG A 66 14.19 -14.74 7.21
C ARG A 66 14.78 -16.10 7.52
N GLN A 67 14.19 -17.17 7.01
CA GLN A 67 14.68 -18.52 7.15
C GLN A 67 16.05 -18.68 6.46
N LEU A 68 16.19 -18.18 5.23
CA LEU A 68 17.46 -18.17 4.51
C LEU A 68 18.56 -17.37 5.21
N ASP A 69 18.23 -16.21 5.82
CA ASP A 69 19.21 -15.44 6.61
C ASP A 69 19.70 -16.21 7.82
N GLN A 70 18.80 -16.94 8.51
CA GLN A 70 19.16 -17.79 9.64
C GLN A 70 20.05 -18.96 9.22
N GLU A 71 19.73 -19.65 8.13
CA GLU A 71 20.53 -20.72 7.57
C GLU A 71 21.91 -20.23 7.14
N ALA A 72 21.97 -19.12 6.42
CA ALA A 72 23.23 -18.49 6.04
C ALA A 72 24.09 -18.13 7.26
N ALA A 73 23.47 -17.58 8.31
CA ALA A 73 24.18 -17.26 9.55
C ALA A 73 24.75 -18.50 10.27
N LEU A 74 24.02 -19.62 10.20
CA LEU A 74 24.51 -20.90 10.74
C LEU A 74 25.71 -21.44 9.94
N HIS A 75 25.63 -21.41 8.61
CA HIS A 75 26.72 -21.84 7.73
C HIS A 75 27.97 -20.96 7.88
N MET A 76 27.81 -19.65 8.10
CA MET A 76 28.93 -18.75 8.35
C MET A 76 29.67 -19.03 9.67
N LYS A 77 29.04 -19.70 10.64
CA LYS A 77 29.75 -20.13 11.86
C LYS A 77 30.81 -21.19 11.58
N THR A 78 30.53 -22.04 10.60
CA THR A 78 31.43 -23.13 10.19
C THR A 78 32.37 -22.73 9.06
N HIS A 79 31.97 -21.79 8.21
CA HIS A 79 32.69 -21.35 7.02
C HIS A 79 32.91 -19.82 7.06
N ARG A 80 33.69 -19.34 8.05
CA ARG A 80 33.84 -17.91 8.34
C ARG A 80 34.43 -17.08 7.19
N ASP A 81 35.19 -17.69 6.31
CA ASP A 81 35.95 -16.99 5.26
C ASP A 81 35.41 -17.20 3.87
N ASP A 82 34.16 -17.70 3.74
CA ASP A 82 33.54 -17.85 2.43
C ASP A 82 32.93 -16.52 1.94
N PRO A 83 33.55 -15.86 0.93
CA PRO A 83 33.09 -14.59 0.42
C PRO A 83 31.74 -14.72 -0.29
N ALA A 84 31.40 -15.88 -0.88
CA ALA A 84 30.14 -16.11 -1.57
C ALA A 84 28.98 -16.15 -0.57
N LEU A 85 29.18 -16.77 0.59
CA LEU A 85 28.20 -16.84 1.67
C LEU A 85 27.91 -15.46 2.27
N ARG A 86 28.95 -14.64 2.44
CA ARG A 86 28.78 -13.24 2.90
C ARG A 86 27.98 -12.43 1.89
N ALA A 87 28.34 -12.48 0.60
CA ALA A 87 27.63 -11.78 -0.46
C ALA A 87 26.15 -12.21 -0.56
N MET A 88 25.86 -13.49 -0.36
CA MET A 88 24.49 -14.00 -0.34
C MET A 88 23.73 -13.43 0.87
N GLN A 89 24.31 -13.45 2.06
CA GLN A 89 23.68 -12.92 3.26
C GLN A 89 23.40 -11.42 3.15
N ASP A 90 24.31 -10.65 2.58
CA ASP A 90 24.12 -9.22 2.35
C ASP A 90 22.95 -8.94 1.39
N LYS A 91 22.80 -9.76 0.33
CA LYS A 91 21.65 -9.67 -0.59
C LYS A 91 20.33 -10.00 0.11
N ILE A 92 20.31 -11.04 0.94
CA ILE A 92 19.11 -11.42 1.71
C ILE A 92 18.70 -10.29 2.66
N ARG A 93 19.67 -9.70 3.38
CA ARG A 93 19.41 -8.59 4.30
C ARG A 93 18.96 -7.33 3.59
N ALA A 94 19.51 -7.02 2.43
CA ALA A 94 19.06 -5.92 1.60
C ALA A 94 17.59 -6.14 1.17
N ALA A 95 17.25 -7.34 0.68
CA ALA A 95 15.87 -7.68 0.31
C ALA A 95 14.90 -7.60 1.50
N LEU A 96 15.32 -8.05 2.69
CA LEU A 96 14.51 -7.93 3.92
C LEU A 96 14.33 -6.46 4.36
N ALA A 97 15.34 -5.61 4.13
CA ALA A 97 15.25 -4.18 4.43
C ALA A 97 14.23 -3.48 3.51
N ASP A 98 14.20 -3.86 2.23
CA ASP A 98 13.24 -3.34 1.24
C ASP A 98 11.80 -3.79 1.53
N LEU A 99 11.63 -4.97 2.14
CA LEU A 99 10.33 -5.50 2.54
C LEU A 99 9.81 -4.91 3.86
N ARG A 100 10.62 -4.14 4.58
CA ARG A 100 10.16 -3.49 5.82
C ARG A 100 8.96 -2.62 5.48
N PRO A 101 7.79 -2.86 6.11
CA PRO A 101 6.64 -2.01 5.91
C PRO A 101 7.05 -0.58 6.26
N THR A 102 6.59 0.37 5.45
CA THR A 102 6.58 1.79 5.81
C THR A 102 6.19 1.90 7.29
N PRO A 103 6.86 2.75 8.06
CA PRO A 103 6.73 2.79 9.52
C PRO A 103 5.25 2.76 9.91
N ARG A 104 4.87 1.73 10.64
CA ARG A 104 3.53 1.64 11.22
C ARG A 104 3.49 2.71 12.31
N TYR A 105 2.90 3.83 12.00
CA TYR A 105 2.62 4.83 13.01
C TYR A 105 1.62 4.25 14.01
N THR A 106 1.92 4.34 15.29
CA THR A 106 0.94 4.05 16.32
C THR A 106 -0.18 5.10 16.26
N LEU A 107 -1.38 4.77 16.72
CA LEU A 107 -2.48 5.74 16.79
C LEU A 107 -2.05 7.02 17.50
N LYS A 108 -1.22 6.92 18.54
CA LYS A 108 -0.66 8.04 19.30
C LYS A 108 0.24 8.93 18.42
N GLU A 109 1.07 8.36 17.57
CA GLU A 109 1.92 9.10 16.64
C GLU A 109 1.12 9.77 15.53
N LEU A 110 0.07 9.09 15.03
CA LEU A 110 -0.85 9.69 14.06
C LEU A 110 -1.62 10.86 14.68
N LEU A 111 -2.14 10.70 15.90
CA LEU A 111 -2.83 11.76 16.61
C LEU A 111 -1.90 12.95 16.93
N ALA A 112 -0.64 12.70 17.29
CA ALA A 112 0.35 13.74 17.53
C ALA A 112 0.66 14.54 16.25
N ARG A 113 0.74 13.88 15.09
CA ARG A 113 0.92 14.56 13.79
C ARG A 113 -0.30 15.39 13.41
N VAL A 114 -1.50 14.85 13.56
CA VAL A 114 -2.74 15.57 13.30
C VAL A 114 -2.85 16.81 14.20
N SER A 115 -2.45 16.71 15.46
CA SER A 115 -2.45 17.84 16.39
C SER A 115 -1.37 18.88 16.05
N ALA A 116 -0.23 18.48 15.47
CA ALA A 116 0.85 19.37 15.09
C ALA A 116 0.60 20.10 13.76
N GLU A 117 -0.09 19.46 12.81
CA GLU A 117 -0.42 20.04 11.50
C GLU A 117 -1.72 20.85 11.52
N GLY A 118 -2.44 20.87 12.64
CA GLY A 118 -3.76 21.51 12.77
C GLY A 118 -4.77 20.78 11.88
N LEU A 119 -5.77 20.15 12.47
CA LEU A 119 -6.94 19.73 11.68
C LEU A 119 -7.49 20.96 10.95
N PRO A 120 -7.78 20.89 9.66
CA PRO A 120 -8.59 21.91 9.02
C PRO A 120 -9.85 22.01 9.88
N THR A 121 -10.01 23.14 10.54
CA THR A 121 -11.18 23.39 11.36
C THR A 121 -12.38 23.24 10.45
N ASP A 122 -13.28 22.31 10.79
CA ASP A 122 -14.53 21.97 10.09
C ASP A 122 -15.52 23.16 9.99
N ARG A 123 -15.05 24.34 9.63
CA ARG A 123 -15.92 25.46 9.32
C ARG A 123 -16.70 25.29 8.01
N GLU A 124 -16.28 24.33 7.17
CA GLU A 124 -17.02 24.03 5.93
C GLU A 124 -18.17 23.02 6.15
N PHE A 125 -18.16 22.23 7.22
CA PHE A 125 -19.25 21.27 7.49
C PHE A 125 -20.44 21.92 8.22
N ASP A 126 -20.22 22.97 9.01
CA ASP A 126 -21.29 23.69 9.71
C ASP A 126 -22.05 24.69 8.82
N ALA A 127 -21.58 24.94 7.60
CA ALA A 127 -22.22 25.86 6.66
C ALA A 127 -23.15 25.18 5.64
N ALA A 128 -23.26 23.86 5.65
CA ALA A 128 -24.23 23.15 4.83
C ALA A 128 -25.64 23.29 5.46
N PRO A 129 -26.63 23.84 4.75
CA PRO A 129 -28.00 23.89 5.25
C PRO A 129 -28.48 22.46 5.51
N PRO A 130 -29.28 22.20 6.57
CA PRO A 130 -29.77 20.88 6.87
C PRO A 130 -30.62 20.38 5.69
N VAL A 131 -30.13 19.33 5.03
CA VAL A 131 -30.86 18.62 3.98
C VAL A 131 -31.93 17.80 4.70
N GLY A 132 -33.17 18.25 4.65
CA GLY A 132 -34.31 17.52 5.19
C GLY A 132 -35.30 18.36 6.02
N SER A 133 -35.88 19.39 5.44
CA SER A 133 -37.22 19.84 5.84
C SER A 133 -38.19 19.37 4.77
N GLU A 134 -38.65 18.16 4.87
CA GLU A 134 -39.90 17.75 4.21
C GLU A 134 -41.01 18.54 4.89
N ALA A 135 -41.52 19.54 4.16
CA ALA A 135 -42.73 20.22 4.55
C ALA A 135 -43.89 19.25 4.33
N LEU A 136 -44.58 18.88 5.41
CA LEU A 136 -45.92 18.32 5.41
C LEU A 136 -46.94 19.36 4.97
#